data_f81ae4611b4e2598304f554fc582e574
#
_entry.id   f81ae4611b4e2598304f554fc582e574
#
_cell.length_a   1.000
_cell.length_b   1.000
_cell.length_c   1.000
_cell.angle_alpha   90.00
_cell.angle_beta   90.00
_cell.angle_gamma   90.00
#
_symmetry.space_group_name_H-M   'P 1'
#
loop_
_entity.id
_entity.type
_entity.pdbx_description
1 polymer ?
#
loop_
_entity_poly.entity_id
_entity_poly.type
_entity_poly.pdbx_seq_one_letter_code
_entity_poly.pdbx_strand_id
1 'polypeptide(L)'
;DAQGIELAIRDTDGNIAAPGVAFPAREVTAGSMNLNYSLQLVSNGQPLKAGDYRIVCVGNTHHTRVEGLTTCDFNKIVFADGDYFAGKQVSGNDSLYHASTSYTVLPFTGREEDDQTKTIEFASSHYDLFVEVVGIPAVGKRAGSLPVLEICGVSPCTDFENRACGEATDYLLETTYESGKKLLTARANIMRHMNHRDVNVCLRQASGEELLAEINLADFLAANPMIDCSKQEVLIPIRIEFKAGAIKVTVPEWYVEQVKPEF
;
A
#
# COMPACT_ATOMS: atom_id res chain seq x y z
N ASP A 1 8.78 16.29 -2.75
CA ASP A 1 10.06 15.65 -2.45
C ASP A 1 10.14 14.35 -3.19
N ALA A 2 11.23 14.25 -3.94
CA ALA A 2 11.42 13.22 -4.92
C ALA A 2 11.74 11.90 -4.25
N GLN A 3 11.01 10.84 -4.61
CA GLN A 3 11.19 9.54 -4.03
C GLN A 3 11.89 8.60 -4.96
N GLY A 4 12.74 7.80 -4.39
CA GLY A 4 13.61 6.93 -5.11
C GLY A 4 13.15 5.48 -5.02
N ILE A 5 13.73 4.67 -5.86
CA ILE A 5 13.74 3.22 -5.74
C ILE A 5 14.94 2.87 -4.88
N GLU A 6 14.72 2.17 -3.77
CA GLU A 6 15.80 1.57 -3.01
C GLU A 6 16.10 0.17 -3.55
N LEU A 7 17.35 -0.06 -3.90
CA LEU A 7 17.83 -1.33 -4.40
C LEU A 7 18.81 -1.94 -3.39
N ALA A 8 18.52 -3.11 -2.88
CA ALA A 8 19.44 -3.91 -2.09
C ALA A 8 19.78 -5.22 -2.82
N ILE A 9 21.07 -5.48 -3.03
CA ILE A 9 21.55 -6.71 -3.64
C ILE A 9 22.13 -7.59 -2.56
N ARG A 10 21.67 -8.85 -2.49
CA ARG A 10 22.10 -9.82 -1.52
C ARG A 10 22.76 -11.00 -2.22
N ASP A 11 23.82 -11.53 -1.62
CA ASP A 11 24.42 -12.80 -2.02
C ASP A 11 23.52 -13.99 -1.62
N THR A 12 23.94 -15.19 -1.99
CA THR A 12 23.21 -16.43 -1.67
C THR A 12 23.08 -16.70 -0.17
N ASP A 13 24.00 -16.16 0.62
CA ASP A 13 23.98 -16.27 2.08
C ASP A 13 23.10 -15.18 2.73
N GLY A 14 22.50 -14.31 1.90
CA GLY A 14 21.61 -13.25 2.34
C GLY A 14 22.30 -11.97 2.84
N ASN A 15 23.63 -11.88 2.74
CA ASN A 15 24.35 -10.67 3.11
C ASN A 15 24.15 -9.59 2.05
N ILE A 16 24.19 -8.32 2.46
CA ILE A 16 24.14 -7.21 1.51
C ILE A 16 25.43 -7.21 0.70
N ALA A 17 25.32 -7.54 -0.58
CA ALA A 17 26.47 -7.58 -1.51
C ALA A 17 26.79 -6.19 -2.07
N ALA A 18 25.80 -5.31 -2.14
CA ALA A 18 25.97 -3.91 -2.50
C ALA A 18 25.14 -3.03 -1.57
N PRO A 19 25.62 -1.85 -1.18
CA PRO A 19 24.80 -0.89 -0.44
C PRO A 19 23.59 -0.51 -1.28
N GLY A 20 22.47 -0.21 -0.62
CA GLY A 20 21.26 0.30 -1.26
C GLY A 20 21.60 1.51 -2.12
N VAL A 21 21.19 1.49 -3.38
CA VAL A 21 21.33 2.62 -4.28
C VAL A 21 19.97 3.28 -4.39
N ALA A 22 19.85 4.50 -3.85
CA ALA A 22 18.66 5.31 -4.05
C ALA A 22 18.73 5.96 -5.45
N PHE A 23 17.72 5.73 -6.26
CA PHE A 23 17.57 6.41 -7.54
C PHE A 23 16.73 7.66 -7.36
N PRO A 24 17.09 8.78 -8.04
CA PRO A 24 16.27 9.97 -7.99
C PRO A 24 14.87 9.67 -8.51
N ALA A 25 13.95 10.20 -7.81
CA ALA A 25 12.55 9.95 -7.83
C ALA A 25 11.88 9.93 -9.19
N ARG A 26 11.26 8.84 -9.45
CA ARG A 26 10.03 8.78 -10.24
C ARG A 26 9.01 8.05 -9.39
N GLU A 27 7.78 8.51 -9.46
CA GLU A 27 6.67 7.79 -8.88
C GLU A 27 6.62 6.39 -9.50
N VAL A 28 6.63 5.36 -8.64
CA VAL A 28 6.54 3.98 -9.09
C VAL A 28 5.06 3.63 -9.20
N THR A 29 4.66 3.08 -10.33
CA THR A 29 3.33 2.53 -10.56
C THR A 29 3.43 1.03 -10.82
N ALA A 30 2.35 0.28 -10.65
CA ALA A 30 2.31 -1.13 -11.03
C ALA A 30 2.52 -1.28 -12.55
N GLY A 31 3.27 -2.28 -12.92
CA GLY A 31 3.63 -2.57 -14.30
C GLY A 31 5.12 -2.44 -14.58
N SER A 32 5.51 -2.60 -15.84
CA SER A 32 6.91 -2.50 -16.24
C SER A 32 7.36 -1.03 -16.26
N MET A 33 8.22 -0.65 -15.34
CA MET A 33 9.02 0.55 -15.51
C MET A 33 10.23 0.22 -16.36
N ASN A 34 10.33 0.85 -17.53
CA ASN A 34 11.58 0.87 -18.29
C ASN A 34 12.55 1.85 -17.63
N LEU A 35 13.18 1.40 -16.57
CA LEU A 35 14.33 2.09 -15.98
C LEU A 35 15.55 1.69 -16.79
N ASN A 36 15.83 2.44 -17.87
CA ASN A 36 17.10 2.32 -18.60
C ASN A 36 18.22 2.94 -17.75
N TYR A 37 18.60 2.28 -16.68
CA TYR A 37 19.81 2.58 -15.96
C TYR A 37 20.85 1.50 -16.26
N SER A 38 21.99 1.93 -16.79
CA SER A 38 23.19 1.11 -16.74
C SER A 38 23.66 1.12 -15.28
N LEU A 39 23.24 0.12 -14.51
CA LEU A 39 23.77 -0.11 -13.19
C LEU A 39 25.08 -0.87 -13.33
N GLN A 40 26.19 -0.20 -13.09
CA GLN A 40 27.36 -0.92 -12.63
C GLN A 40 27.10 -1.32 -11.18
N LEU A 41 26.69 -2.56 -11.00
CA LEU A 41 26.55 -3.14 -9.66
C LEU A 41 27.92 -3.32 -9.07
N VAL A 42 28.31 -2.44 -8.16
CA VAL A 42 29.59 -2.44 -7.51
C VAL A 42 29.41 -2.64 -6.00
N SER A 43 30.16 -3.52 -5.40
CA SER A 43 30.32 -3.65 -3.96
C SER A 43 31.62 -2.97 -3.56
N ASN A 44 31.56 -1.93 -2.72
CA ASN A 44 32.74 -1.16 -2.28
C ASN A 44 33.63 -0.67 -3.44
N GLY A 45 33.00 -0.23 -4.55
CA GLY A 45 33.73 0.22 -5.73
C GLY A 45 34.31 -0.88 -6.61
N GLN A 46 34.03 -2.14 -6.30
CA GLN A 46 34.42 -3.30 -7.10
C GLN A 46 33.21 -3.92 -7.78
N PRO A 47 33.34 -4.47 -9.01
CA PRO A 47 32.30 -5.24 -9.65
C PRO A 47 31.82 -6.39 -8.74
N LEU A 48 30.52 -6.74 -8.84
CA LEU A 48 30.01 -7.92 -8.16
C LEU A 48 30.77 -9.16 -8.62
N LYS A 49 31.10 -10.04 -7.68
CA LYS A 49 31.68 -11.34 -7.99
C LYS A 49 30.69 -12.21 -8.73
N ALA A 50 31.16 -13.15 -9.52
CA ALA A 50 30.31 -14.19 -10.10
C ALA A 50 29.61 -14.96 -8.98
N GLY A 51 28.30 -15.20 -9.14
CA GLY A 51 27.48 -15.88 -8.14
C GLY A 51 26.01 -15.56 -8.29
N ASP A 52 25.20 -16.18 -7.43
CA ASP A 52 23.76 -15.97 -7.39
C ASP A 52 23.39 -14.89 -6.38
N TYR A 53 22.51 -13.99 -6.79
CA TYR A 53 22.07 -12.84 -6.02
C TYR A 53 20.54 -12.76 -6.02
N ARG A 54 19.99 -12.15 -4.99
CA ARG A 54 18.61 -11.71 -4.97
C ARG A 54 18.57 -10.18 -4.98
N ILE A 55 17.88 -9.65 -5.97
CA ILE A 55 17.62 -8.22 -6.08
C ILE A 55 16.26 -7.95 -5.42
N VAL A 56 16.23 -7.02 -4.48
CA VAL A 56 15.02 -6.55 -3.79
C VAL A 56 14.87 -5.08 -4.09
N CYS A 57 13.74 -4.70 -4.64
CA CYS A 57 13.40 -3.33 -4.97
C CYS A 57 12.17 -2.90 -4.18
N VAL A 58 12.18 -1.67 -3.69
CA VAL A 58 11.04 -1.06 -3.01
C VAL A 58 10.86 0.34 -3.58
N GLY A 59 9.63 0.74 -3.85
CA GLY A 59 9.29 2.04 -4.37
C GLY A 59 8.26 2.78 -3.52
N ASN A 60 8.35 4.13 -3.53
CA ASN A 60 7.43 5.05 -2.84
C ASN A 60 7.46 4.93 -1.31
N THR A 61 8.61 4.70 -0.72
CA THR A 61 8.79 4.61 0.73
C THR A 61 8.98 6.00 1.36
N HIS A 62 7.90 6.73 1.62
CA HIS A 62 7.93 8.05 2.27
C HIS A 62 7.96 7.94 3.79
N HIS A 63 7.00 7.19 4.32
CA HIS A 63 6.81 6.91 5.73
C HIS A 63 7.08 5.45 6.07
N THR A 64 7.08 4.59 5.05
CA THR A 64 7.32 3.16 5.20
C THR A 64 8.79 2.88 5.47
N ARG A 65 9.06 2.08 6.47
CA ARG A 65 10.38 1.55 6.81
C ARG A 65 10.49 0.14 6.24
N VAL A 66 11.60 -0.15 5.59
CA VAL A 66 11.93 -1.52 5.18
C VAL A 66 12.81 -2.12 6.25
N GLU A 67 12.26 -3.03 7.03
CA GLU A 67 12.98 -3.71 8.11
C GLU A 67 13.48 -5.08 7.67
N GLY A 68 14.48 -5.59 8.34
CA GLY A 68 15.04 -6.91 8.05
C GLY A 68 16.01 -6.97 6.87
N LEU A 69 16.33 -5.85 6.22
CA LEU A 69 17.29 -5.82 5.10
C LEU A 69 18.69 -6.32 5.50
N THR A 70 19.07 -6.17 6.76
CA THR A 70 20.36 -6.65 7.29
C THR A 70 20.34 -8.11 7.72
N THR A 71 19.16 -8.76 7.70
CA THR A 71 19.06 -10.18 8.03
C THR A 71 19.52 -11.04 6.85
N CYS A 72 20.00 -12.24 7.14
CA CYS A 72 20.29 -13.23 6.11
C CYS A 72 19.03 -13.96 5.62
N ASP A 73 17.87 -13.57 6.07
CA ASP A 73 16.59 -14.24 5.78
C ASP A 73 15.65 -13.29 5.06
N PHE A 74 15.39 -13.56 3.77
CA PHE A 74 14.46 -12.78 2.96
C PHE A 74 13.05 -12.74 3.55
N ASN A 75 12.61 -13.81 4.22
CA ASN A 75 11.29 -13.90 4.80
C ASN A 75 11.11 -12.99 6.04
N LYS A 76 12.18 -12.39 6.53
CA LYS A 76 12.17 -11.41 7.61
C LYS A 76 12.15 -9.95 7.12
N ILE A 77 12.18 -9.75 5.80
CA ILE A 77 12.05 -8.40 5.25
C ILE A 77 10.58 -8.02 5.27
N VAL A 78 10.28 -6.92 5.94
CA VAL A 78 8.92 -6.42 6.09
C VAL A 78 8.85 -4.92 5.80
N PHE A 79 7.68 -4.49 5.36
CA PHE A 79 7.31 -3.10 5.20
C PHE A 79 6.51 -2.67 6.42
N ALA A 80 7.01 -1.72 7.16
CA ALA A 80 6.44 -1.28 8.42
C ALA A 80 6.09 0.21 8.36
N ASP A 81 4.90 0.55 8.81
CA ASP A 81 4.47 1.95 8.89
C ASP A 81 5.32 2.72 9.90
N GLY A 82 5.98 3.77 9.44
CA GLY A 82 6.91 4.55 10.28
C GLY A 82 6.22 5.35 11.37
N ASP A 83 4.99 5.80 11.15
CA ASP A 83 4.23 6.56 12.15
C ASP A 83 3.73 5.66 13.26
N TYR A 84 3.23 4.45 12.93
CA TYR A 84 2.85 3.46 13.94
C TYR A 84 4.02 3.13 14.88
N PHE A 85 5.17 2.77 14.30
CA PHE A 85 6.35 2.42 15.10
C PHE A 85 7.01 3.60 15.79
N ALA A 86 6.65 4.83 15.43
CA ALA A 86 6.99 6.04 16.16
C ALA A 86 5.96 6.40 17.25
N GLY A 87 4.92 5.58 17.44
CA GLY A 87 3.86 5.83 18.43
C GLY A 87 2.91 6.97 18.04
N LYS A 88 2.81 7.28 16.74
CA LYS A 88 1.91 8.30 16.22
C LYS A 88 0.62 7.67 15.69
N GLN A 89 -0.40 8.51 15.53
CA GLN A 89 -1.64 8.11 14.88
C GLN A 89 -1.39 7.85 13.40
N VAL A 90 -1.81 6.69 12.93
CA VAL A 90 -1.77 6.36 11.49
C VAL A 90 -3.03 6.88 10.81
N SER A 91 -2.88 7.57 9.70
CA SER A 91 -3.99 8.08 8.87
C SER A 91 -4.03 7.46 7.47
N GLY A 92 -2.99 6.72 7.10
CA GLY A 92 -2.83 6.03 5.84
C GLY A 92 -1.38 5.61 5.63
N ASN A 93 -1.15 4.77 4.63
CA ASN A 93 0.18 4.29 4.26
C ASN A 93 0.65 4.88 2.94
N ASP A 94 1.91 4.63 2.57
CA ASP A 94 2.44 4.96 1.27
C ASP A 94 1.76 4.15 0.14
N SER A 95 1.77 4.67 -1.08
CA SER A 95 1.50 3.90 -2.30
C SER A 95 2.68 2.95 -2.55
N LEU A 96 2.80 1.92 -1.75
CA LEU A 96 3.97 1.06 -1.66
C LEU A 96 4.00 0.04 -2.79
N TYR A 97 5.16 -0.09 -3.44
CA TYR A 97 5.44 -1.12 -4.44
C TYR A 97 6.72 -1.87 -4.08
N HIS A 98 6.76 -3.13 -4.44
CA HIS A 98 7.94 -3.97 -4.23
C HIS A 98 8.19 -4.90 -5.41
N ALA A 99 9.42 -5.35 -5.51
CA ALA A 99 9.81 -6.42 -6.42
C ALA A 99 10.95 -7.24 -5.82
N SER A 100 11.00 -8.51 -6.17
CA SER A 100 12.09 -9.40 -5.82
C SER A 100 12.37 -10.34 -6.99
N THR A 101 13.63 -10.47 -7.37
CA THR A 101 14.04 -11.37 -8.44
C THR A 101 15.39 -11.98 -8.16
N SER A 102 15.60 -13.20 -8.62
CA SER A 102 16.92 -13.84 -8.61
C SER A 102 17.72 -13.39 -9.83
N TYR A 103 19.03 -13.22 -9.63
CA TYR A 103 19.95 -12.79 -10.67
C TYR A 103 21.30 -13.49 -10.50
N THR A 104 21.78 -14.12 -11.56
CA THR A 104 23.10 -14.78 -11.57
C THR A 104 24.11 -13.88 -12.28
N VAL A 105 25.14 -13.46 -11.57
CA VAL A 105 26.28 -12.76 -12.15
C VAL A 105 27.26 -13.80 -12.69
N LEU A 106 27.43 -13.79 -14.02
CA LEU A 106 28.39 -14.70 -14.67
C LEU A 106 29.83 -14.23 -14.47
N PRO A 107 30.82 -15.14 -14.54
CA PRO A 107 32.19 -14.75 -14.57
C PRO A 107 32.49 -13.82 -15.75
N PHE A 108 33.18 -12.70 -15.47
CA PHE A 108 33.56 -11.77 -16.53
C PHE A 108 34.59 -12.40 -17.47
N THR A 109 34.24 -12.46 -18.74
CA THR A 109 35.12 -13.06 -19.78
C THR A 109 35.89 -12.03 -20.60
N GLY A 110 35.62 -10.74 -20.35
CA GLY A 110 36.24 -9.62 -21.07
C GLY A 110 35.59 -9.29 -22.43
N ARG A 111 34.40 -9.82 -22.68
CA ARG A 111 33.65 -9.57 -23.92
C ARG A 111 32.50 -8.60 -23.64
N GLU A 112 32.17 -7.73 -24.61
CA GLU A 112 31.01 -6.81 -24.53
C GLU A 112 29.67 -7.55 -24.44
N GLU A 113 29.62 -8.82 -24.84
CA GLU A 113 28.44 -9.69 -24.76
C GLU A 113 28.07 -10.12 -23.33
N ASP A 114 28.88 -9.76 -22.34
CA ASP A 114 28.64 -10.06 -20.92
C ASP A 114 27.62 -9.09 -20.28
N ASP A 115 27.12 -8.11 -21.03
CA ASP A 115 26.06 -7.20 -20.57
C ASP A 115 24.74 -7.95 -20.43
N GLN A 116 24.24 -8.05 -19.21
CA GLN A 116 22.99 -8.73 -18.89
C GLN A 116 21.90 -7.73 -18.57
N THR A 117 20.76 -7.87 -19.23
CA THR A 117 19.56 -7.07 -18.92
C THR A 117 18.57 -7.91 -18.14
N LYS A 118 18.06 -7.39 -17.03
CA LYS A 118 17.03 -8.01 -16.22
C LYS A 118 15.82 -7.09 -16.11
N THR A 119 14.66 -7.55 -16.54
CA THR A 119 13.40 -6.87 -16.30
C THR A 119 12.91 -7.19 -14.88
N ILE A 120 12.50 -6.16 -14.15
CA ILE A 120 11.96 -6.28 -12.80
C ILE A 120 10.55 -5.70 -12.82
N GLU A 121 9.57 -6.51 -12.45
CA GLU A 121 8.17 -6.12 -12.37
C GLU A 121 7.81 -5.82 -10.92
N PHE A 122 7.21 -4.65 -10.71
CA PHE A 122 6.75 -4.24 -9.40
C PHE A 122 5.32 -4.70 -9.12
N ALA A 123 5.09 -5.18 -7.91
CA ALA A 123 3.80 -5.50 -7.35
C ALA A 123 3.40 -4.47 -6.29
N SER A 124 2.11 -4.20 -6.20
CA SER A 124 1.56 -3.30 -5.18
C SER A 124 1.49 -3.98 -3.81
N SER A 125 1.87 -3.26 -2.75
CA SER A 125 1.67 -3.65 -1.35
C SER A 125 0.68 -2.76 -0.63
N HIS A 126 -0.22 -2.11 -1.35
CA HIS A 126 -1.30 -1.30 -0.78
C HIS A 126 -2.63 -1.54 -1.49
N TYR A 127 -3.72 -1.18 -0.80
CA TYR A 127 -5.03 -0.93 -1.36
C TYR A 127 -5.31 0.56 -1.27
N ASP A 128 -5.89 1.14 -2.32
CA ASP A 128 -6.43 2.49 -2.31
C ASP A 128 -7.88 2.42 -1.80
N LEU A 129 -8.13 2.92 -0.61
CA LEU A 129 -9.46 2.97 -0.02
C LEU A 129 -10.05 4.36 -0.22
N PHE A 130 -11.27 4.42 -0.76
CA PHE A 130 -12.05 5.63 -0.87
C PHE A 130 -13.39 5.44 -0.17
N VAL A 131 -13.73 6.35 0.74
CA VAL A 131 -15.02 6.32 1.46
C VAL A 131 -15.74 7.62 1.22
N GLU A 132 -17.03 7.54 0.82
CA GLU A 132 -17.94 8.68 0.78
C GLU A 132 -19.15 8.45 1.68
N VAL A 133 -19.50 9.46 2.44
CA VAL A 133 -20.67 9.43 3.34
C VAL A 133 -21.64 10.52 2.96
N VAL A 134 -22.89 10.14 2.70
CA VAL A 134 -23.94 11.04 2.24
C VAL A 134 -25.13 11.01 3.20
N GLY A 135 -25.77 12.15 3.37
CA GLY A 135 -26.99 12.25 4.17
C GLY A 135 -26.74 12.14 5.68
N ILE A 136 -25.54 12.52 6.12
CA ILE A 136 -25.14 12.48 7.53
C ILE A 136 -26.25 13.12 8.38
N PRO A 137 -26.81 12.39 9.39
CA PRO A 137 -27.80 12.97 10.30
C PRO A 137 -27.22 14.20 10.99
N ALA A 138 -28.05 15.22 11.19
CA ALA A 138 -27.65 16.36 12.03
C ALA A 138 -27.45 15.84 13.46
N VAL A 139 -26.23 15.48 13.81
CA VAL A 139 -25.87 14.89 15.09
C VAL A 139 -25.72 16.00 16.12
N GLY A 140 -26.70 16.08 17.02
CA GLY A 140 -26.65 16.88 18.24
C GLY A 140 -26.84 18.39 18.07
N LYS A 141 -27.25 19.06 19.14
CA LYS A 141 -27.52 20.52 19.22
C LYS A 141 -26.26 21.40 19.15
N ARG A 142 -25.07 20.83 18.95
CA ARG A 142 -23.84 21.60 18.67
C ARG A 142 -23.52 21.45 17.19
N ALA A 143 -23.95 22.43 16.43
CA ALA A 143 -23.53 22.58 15.03
C ALA A 143 -22.00 22.57 14.96
N GLY A 144 -21.43 21.60 14.25
CA GLY A 144 -20.07 21.74 13.79
C GLY A 144 -19.10 20.56 13.92
N SER A 145 -19.44 19.47 14.58
CA SER A 145 -18.51 18.33 14.62
C SER A 145 -18.89 17.27 13.58
N LEU A 146 -18.00 17.05 12.63
CA LEU A 146 -18.16 16.02 11.60
C LEU A 146 -17.92 14.63 12.21
N PRO A 147 -18.55 13.57 11.68
CA PRO A 147 -18.21 12.22 12.05
C PRO A 147 -16.75 11.89 11.75
N VAL A 148 -16.22 10.91 12.47
CA VAL A 148 -14.89 10.40 12.33
C VAL A 148 -14.95 9.11 11.51
N LEU A 149 -14.07 8.97 10.52
CA LEU A 149 -13.88 7.75 9.76
C LEU A 149 -12.60 7.06 10.23
N GLU A 150 -12.73 5.78 10.55
CA GLU A 150 -11.63 4.92 10.95
C GLU A 150 -11.61 3.65 10.12
N ILE A 151 -10.44 3.07 9.93
CA ILE A 151 -10.29 1.70 9.47
C ILE A 151 -9.72 0.92 10.62
N CYS A 152 -10.50 -0.01 11.14
CA CYS A 152 -10.16 -0.81 12.30
C CYS A 152 -9.59 -2.16 11.88
N GLY A 153 -8.62 -2.66 12.62
CA GLY A 153 -8.07 -4.00 12.43
C GLY A 153 -7.05 -4.15 11.30
N VAL A 154 -6.46 -3.06 10.82
CA VAL A 154 -5.41 -3.11 9.79
C VAL A 154 -4.05 -3.34 10.42
N SER A 155 -3.27 -4.26 9.86
CA SER A 155 -1.88 -4.41 10.26
C SER A 155 -1.04 -3.26 9.71
N PRO A 156 -0.22 -2.61 10.54
CA PRO A 156 0.71 -1.57 10.09
C PRO A 156 1.98 -2.13 9.45
N CYS A 157 2.01 -3.42 9.17
CA CYS A 157 3.16 -4.13 8.67
C CYS A 157 2.73 -5.23 7.68
N THR A 158 3.49 -5.39 6.60
CA THR A 158 3.29 -6.46 5.61
C THR A 158 4.63 -6.94 5.05
N ASP A 159 4.68 -8.17 4.53
CA ASP A 159 5.85 -8.73 3.88
C ASP A 159 5.76 -8.69 2.35
N PHE A 160 6.75 -9.27 1.67
CA PHE A 160 6.80 -9.36 0.19
C PHE A 160 5.72 -10.27 -0.43
N GLU A 161 4.95 -10.97 0.38
CA GLU A 161 3.80 -11.79 -0.04
C GLU A 161 2.47 -11.17 0.42
N ASN A 162 2.50 -9.91 0.87
CA ASN A 162 1.35 -9.18 1.40
C ASN A 162 0.70 -9.89 2.61
N ARG A 163 1.49 -10.61 3.40
CA ARG A 163 1.04 -11.18 4.67
C ARG A 163 1.19 -10.14 5.76
N ALA A 164 0.10 -9.89 6.46
CA ALA A 164 0.08 -8.99 7.60
C ALA A 164 1.02 -9.48 8.71
N CYS A 165 1.74 -8.55 9.34
CA CYS A 165 2.63 -8.80 10.46
C CYS A 165 2.42 -7.75 11.55
N GLY A 166 2.74 -8.12 12.80
CA GLY A 166 2.51 -7.25 13.95
C GLY A 166 1.06 -7.22 14.44
N GLU A 167 0.80 -6.35 15.39
CA GLU A 167 -0.53 -6.17 15.95
C GLU A 167 -1.36 -5.24 15.07
N ALA A 168 -2.62 -5.61 14.87
CA ALA A 168 -3.56 -4.76 14.15
C ALA A 168 -3.81 -3.46 14.91
N THR A 169 -4.05 -2.38 14.17
CA THR A 169 -4.34 -1.06 14.74
C THR A 169 -5.46 -0.37 13.97
N ASP A 170 -5.92 0.75 14.49
CA ASP A 170 -6.96 1.55 13.87
C ASP A 170 -6.34 2.79 13.22
N TYR A 171 -6.72 3.03 11.97
CA TYR A 171 -6.29 4.17 11.16
C TYR A 171 -7.36 5.25 11.21
N LEU A 172 -7.00 6.43 11.67
CA LEU A 172 -7.86 7.61 11.67
C LEU A 172 -7.73 8.33 10.34
N LEU A 173 -8.77 8.26 9.49
CA LEU A 173 -8.72 8.83 8.16
C LEU A 173 -8.87 10.35 8.17
N GLU A 174 -8.08 11.02 7.35
CA GLU A 174 -8.29 12.43 7.06
C GLU A 174 -9.52 12.61 6.19
N THR A 175 -10.45 13.45 6.65
CA THR A 175 -11.74 13.66 5.97
C THR A 175 -11.86 15.04 5.37
N THR A 176 -12.52 15.12 4.21
CA THR A 176 -12.92 16.38 3.56
C THR A 176 -14.44 16.47 3.52
N TYR A 177 -15.00 17.61 3.91
CA TYR A 177 -16.44 17.84 3.92
C TYR A 177 -16.87 18.94 2.96
N GLU A 178 -17.73 18.59 1.99
CA GLU A 178 -18.38 19.52 1.08
C GLU A 178 -19.78 19.88 1.61
N SER A 179 -19.91 21.03 2.25
CA SER A 179 -21.17 21.46 2.88
C SER A 179 -22.33 21.61 1.88
N GLY A 180 -22.06 22.06 0.66
CA GLY A 180 -23.07 22.23 -0.39
C GLY A 180 -23.70 20.90 -0.86
N LYS A 181 -22.93 19.82 -0.83
CA LYS A 181 -23.38 18.47 -1.19
C LYS A 181 -23.72 17.61 0.01
N LYS A 182 -23.43 18.07 1.23
CA LYS A 182 -23.49 17.27 2.47
C LYS A 182 -22.74 15.94 2.34
N LEU A 183 -21.58 16.01 1.74
CA LEU A 183 -20.73 14.88 1.40
C LEU A 183 -19.46 14.92 2.23
N LEU A 184 -19.20 13.88 2.99
CA LEU A 184 -17.93 13.63 3.66
C LEU A 184 -17.16 12.59 2.86
N THR A 185 -15.90 12.86 2.56
CA THR A 185 -15.02 11.92 1.85
C THR A 185 -13.73 11.70 2.60
N ALA A 186 -13.17 10.50 2.45
CA ALA A 186 -11.82 10.17 2.86
C ALA A 186 -11.18 9.29 1.80
N ARG A 187 -9.87 9.42 1.62
CA ARG A 187 -9.07 8.53 0.78
C ARG A 187 -7.75 8.26 1.46
N ALA A 188 -7.39 7.00 1.55
CA ALA A 188 -6.12 6.58 2.14
C ALA A 188 -5.65 5.27 1.52
N ASN A 189 -4.35 5.10 1.44
CA ASN A 189 -3.79 3.78 1.21
C ASN A 189 -3.74 3.00 2.53
N ILE A 190 -4.04 1.72 2.46
CA ILE A 190 -3.85 0.79 3.57
C ILE A 190 -2.93 -0.33 3.13
N MET A 191 -2.12 -0.87 4.02
CA MET A 191 -1.25 -1.99 3.67
C MET A 191 -2.05 -3.18 3.17
N ARG A 192 -1.56 -3.79 2.10
CA ARG A 192 -2.19 -4.95 1.49
C ARG A 192 -2.14 -6.13 2.45
N HIS A 193 -3.23 -6.88 2.52
CA HIS A 193 -3.40 -8.02 3.42
C HIS A 193 -4.24 -9.10 2.74
N MET A 194 -3.99 -10.35 3.11
CA MET A 194 -4.68 -11.53 2.52
C MET A 194 -6.04 -11.79 3.15
N ASN A 195 -6.24 -11.40 4.41
CA ASN A 195 -7.46 -11.64 5.15
C ASN A 195 -8.18 -10.34 5.45
N HIS A 196 -9.37 -10.18 4.87
CA HIS A 196 -10.21 -8.98 5.05
C HIS A 196 -11.22 -9.11 6.22
N ARG A 197 -11.29 -10.26 6.89
CA ARG A 197 -12.34 -10.55 7.89
C ARG A 197 -12.25 -9.69 9.14
N ASP A 198 -11.03 -9.33 9.51
CA ASP A 198 -10.77 -8.58 10.74
C ASP A 198 -10.72 -7.06 10.48
N VAL A 199 -10.89 -6.64 9.22
CA VAL A 199 -10.83 -5.23 8.82
C VAL A 199 -12.24 -4.67 8.68
N ASN A 200 -12.49 -3.57 9.39
CA ASN A 200 -13.77 -2.87 9.35
C ASN A 200 -13.56 -1.38 9.03
N VAL A 201 -14.47 -0.82 8.23
CA VAL A 201 -14.59 0.63 8.06
C VAL A 201 -15.64 1.13 9.02
N CYS A 202 -15.23 1.98 9.94
CA CYS A 202 -16.04 2.47 11.05
C CYS A 202 -16.32 3.97 10.89
N LEU A 203 -17.59 4.34 10.91
CA LEU A 203 -18.02 5.72 11.01
C LEU A 203 -18.52 5.97 12.42
N ARG A 204 -17.89 6.91 13.15
CA ARG A 204 -18.25 7.26 14.52
C ARG A 204 -18.75 8.69 14.61
N GLN A 205 -19.52 8.99 15.67
CA GLN A 205 -19.79 10.38 16.01
C GLN A 205 -18.49 11.14 16.27
N ALA A 206 -18.55 12.44 16.21
CA ALA A 206 -17.41 13.33 16.44
C ALA A 206 -16.78 13.18 17.84
N SER A 207 -17.53 12.69 18.83
CA SER A 207 -16.98 12.32 20.15
C SER A 207 -16.10 11.06 20.09
N GLY A 208 -16.18 10.29 19.02
CA GLY A 208 -15.51 8.98 18.88
C GLY A 208 -16.20 7.82 19.61
N GLU A 209 -17.18 8.13 20.47
CA GLU A 209 -17.78 7.12 21.36
C GLU A 209 -18.87 6.28 20.71
N GLU A 210 -19.75 6.93 19.91
CA GLU A 210 -20.88 6.24 19.31
C GLU A 210 -20.60 5.81 17.86
N LEU A 211 -20.77 4.52 17.59
CA LEU A 211 -20.65 3.93 16.27
C LEU A 211 -21.91 4.22 15.46
N LEU A 212 -21.78 4.93 14.34
CA LEU A 212 -22.88 5.24 13.43
C LEU A 212 -23.03 4.16 12.36
N ALA A 213 -21.92 3.65 11.84
CA ALA A 213 -21.89 2.55 10.87
C ALA A 213 -20.61 1.76 11.01
N GLU A 214 -20.71 0.45 10.78
CA GLU A 214 -19.57 -0.47 10.69
C GLU A 214 -19.76 -1.34 9.46
N ILE A 215 -18.73 -1.39 8.64
CA ILE A 215 -18.72 -2.17 7.41
C ILE A 215 -17.55 -3.14 7.47
N ASN A 216 -17.87 -4.43 7.57
CA ASN A 216 -16.85 -5.46 7.45
C ASN A 216 -16.35 -5.54 6.00
N LEU A 217 -15.03 -5.45 5.82
CA LEU A 217 -14.43 -5.37 4.50
C LEU A 217 -14.62 -6.66 3.69
N ALA A 218 -14.55 -7.83 4.34
CA ALA A 218 -14.75 -9.11 3.66
C ALA A 218 -16.18 -9.24 3.13
N ASP A 219 -17.18 -8.88 3.94
CA ASP A 219 -18.59 -8.94 3.54
C ASP A 219 -18.90 -7.92 2.42
N PHE A 220 -18.31 -6.72 2.52
CA PHE A 220 -18.44 -5.71 1.48
C PHE A 220 -17.86 -6.17 0.14
N LEU A 221 -16.67 -6.74 0.14
CA LEU A 221 -16.02 -7.25 -1.08
C LEU A 221 -16.77 -8.46 -1.65
N ALA A 222 -17.28 -9.35 -0.82
CA ALA A 222 -18.11 -10.48 -1.25
C ALA A 222 -19.42 -10.02 -1.94
N ALA A 223 -20.02 -8.94 -1.45
CA ALA A 223 -21.21 -8.34 -2.05
C ALA A 223 -20.91 -7.54 -3.34
N ASN A 224 -19.64 -7.18 -3.59
CA ASN A 224 -19.21 -6.35 -4.71
C ASN A 224 -18.06 -7.01 -5.50
N PRO A 225 -18.31 -8.14 -6.18
CA PRO A 225 -17.26 -8.95 -6.84
C PRO A 225 -16.57 -8.23 -8.02
N MET A 226 -17.06 -7.07 -8.44
CA MET A 226 -16.39 -6.22 -9.41
C MET A 226 -15.09 -5.61 -8.87
N ILE A 227 -14.91 -5.58 -7.55
CA ILE A 227 -13.68 -5.14 -6.88
C ILE A 227 -12.78 -6.36 -6.77
N ASP A 228 -11.85 -6.48 -7.71
CA ASP A 228 -10.95 -7.61 -7.78
C ASP A 228 -9.64 -7.31 -7.03
N CYS A 229 -9.54 -7.78 -5.80
CA CYS A 229 -8.36 -7.60 -4.95
C CYS A 229 -7.12 -8.38 -5.40
N SER A 230 -7.23 -9.24 -6.44
CA SER A 230 -6.08 -9.92 -7.01
C SER A 230 -5.26 -9.04 -7.97
N LYS A 231 -5.85 -7.94 -8.45
CA LYS A 231 -5.17 -7.00 -9.32
C LYS A 231 -4.05 -6.26 -8.61
N GLN A 232 -3.11 -5.75 -9.38
CA GLN A 232 -1.99 -4.96 -8.84
C GLN A 232 -2.46 -3.62 -8.28
N GLU A 233 -3.31 -2.90 -9.02
CA GLU A 233 -3.93 -1.66 -8.58
C GLU A 233 -5.38 -1.93 -8.18
N VAL A 234 -5.70 -1.69 -6.92
CA VAL A 234 -7.04 -1.95 -6.39
C VAL A 234 -7.56 -0.73 -5.67
N LEU A 235 -8.61 -0.15 -6.23
CA LEU A 235 -9.43 0.83 -5.52
C LEU A 235 -10.60 0.12 -4.86
N ILE A 236 -10.78 0.35 -3.56
CA ILE A 236 -11.92 -0.12 -2.77
C ILE A 236 -12.81 1.07 -2.45
N PRO A 237 -13.84 1.35 -3.26
CA PRO A 237 -14.70 2.51 -3.06
C PRO A 237 -15.94 2.12 -2.27
N ILE A 238 -16.17 2.77 -1.14
CA ILE A 238 -17.30 2.52 -0.24
C ILE A 238 -18.18 3.77 -0.16
N ARG A 239 -19.48 3.61 -0.42
CA ARG A 239 -20.48 4.64 -0.21
C ARG A 239 -21.40 4.28 0.95
N ILE A 240 -21.46 5.14 1.94
CA ILE A 240 -22.36 5.06 3.10
C ILE A 240 -23.44 6.12 2.94
N GLU A 241 -24.68 5.71 2.84
CA GLU A 241 -25.80 6.62 2.64
C GLU A 241 -26.82 6.48 3.78
N PHE A 242 -27.08 7.59 4.48
CA PHE A 242 -28.13 7.67 5.49
C PHE A 242 -29.45 8.07 4.84
N LYS A 243 -30.43 7.19 4.87
CA LYS A 243 -31.80 7.41 4.34
C LYS A 243 -32.86 7.05 5.37
N ALA A 244 -33.68 8.03 5.79
CA ALA A 244 -34.93 7.81 6.54
C ALA A 244 -34.85 6.73 7.63
N GLY A 245 -33.76 6.71 8.44
CA GLY A 245 -33.58 5.77 9.53
C GLY A 245 -32.89 4.44 9.15
N ALA A 246 -32.42 4.32 7.90
CA ALA A 246 -31.63 3.18 7.45
C ALA A 246 -30.25 3.63 6.92
N ILE A 247 -29.27 2.76 7.04
CA ILE A 247 -27.96 2.94 6.45
C ILE A 247 -27.85 2.00 5.26
N LYS A 248 -27.51 2.55 4.11
CA LYS A 248 -27.24 1.77 2.90
C LYS A 248 -25.75 1.85 2.59
N VAL A 249 -25.14 0.70 2.36
CA VAL A 249 -23.72 0.60 1.97
C VAL A 249 -23.65 0.03 0.56
N THR A 250 -22.96 0.73 -0.33
CA THR A 250 -22.81 0.35 -1.75
C THR A 250 -21.46 0.81 -2.27
N VAL A 251 -21.14 0.45 -3.51
CA VAL A 251 -20.12 1.17 -4.28
C VAL A 251 -20.71 2.48 -4.83
N PRO A 252 -19.91 3.55 -5.02
CA PRO A 252 -20.34 4.75 -5.71
C PRO A 252 -20.75 4.49 -7.16
N GLU A 253 -21.73 5.26 -7.66
CA GLU A 253 -22.23 5.09 -9.04
C GLU A 253 -21.14 5.28 -10.09
N TRP A 254 -20.25 6.27 -9.89
CA TRP A 254 -19.14 6.54 -10.80
C TRP A 254 -18.19 5.34 -10.95
N TYR A 255 -18.01 4.52 -9.92
CA TYR A 255 -17.17 3.33 -10.00
C TYR A 255 -17.81 2.25 -10.87
N VAL A 256 -19.12 2.05 -10.76
CA VAL A 256 -19.86 1.08 -11.56
C VAL A 256 -19.82 1.44 -13.05
N GLU A 257 -19.87 2.73 -13.38
CA GLU A 257 -19.76 3.22 -14.75
C GLU A 257 -18.40 2.96 -15.37
N GLN A 258 -17.32 3.11 -14.59
CA GLN A 258 -15.94 2.85 -15.05
C GLN A 258 -15.65 1.37 -15.31
N VAL A 259 -16.33 0.47 -14.58
CA VAL A 259 -16.09 -0.99 -14.68
C VAL A 259 -16.96 -1.65 -15.75
N LYS A 260 -18.01 -0.97 -16.24
CA LYS A 260 -18.81 -1.48 -17.36
C LYS A 260 -17.98 -1.47 -18.63
N PRO A 261 -17.76 -2.63 -19.29
CA PRO A 261 -17.16 -2.63 -20.61
C PRO A 261 -18.07 -1.88 -21.58
N GLU A 262 -17.52 -0.95 -22.33
CA GLU A 262 -18.17 -0.43 -23.54
C GLU A 262 -18.24 -1.59 -24.54
N PHE A 263 -19.47 -2.05 -24.83
CA PHE A 263 -19.72 -3.03 -25.87
C PHE A 263 -20.01 -2.30 -27.19
#